data_854c5b4064cb436ff090c285f00ee6d6
#
_entry.id   854c5b4064cb436ff090c285f00ee6d6
#
_cell.length_a   1.000
_cell.length_b   1.000
_cell.length_c   1.000
_cell.angle_alpha   90.00
_cell.angle_beta   90.00
_cell.angle_gamma   90.00
#
_symmetry.space_group_name_H-M   'P 1'
#
loop_
_entity.id
_entity.type
_entity.pdbx_description
1 polymer ?
#
loop_
_entity_poly.entity_id
_entity_poly.type
_entity_poly.pdbx_seq_one_letter_code
_entity_poly.pdbx_strand_id
1 'polypeptide(L)'
;MLIESIKKEIIENLRVIDPVKVILFGSYAYGTPDKDSVIDLYIVTKDNSTPETFEDNLQTKNEVNMAISNIKNKYASNILVHTLSLHLKFIELESSFSQEIMQKGIVLI
;
A
#
# COMPACT_ATOMS: atom_id res chain seq x y z
N MET A 1 22.06 -1.37 -0.33
CA MET A 1 21.10 -1.45 -1.39
C MET A 1 20.02 -0.40 -1.19
N LEU A 2 19.40 0.01 -2.27
CA LEU A 2 18.41 1.09 -2.28
C LEU A 2 17.11 0.77 -1.54
N ILE A 3 16.84 -0.50 -1.19
CA ILE A 3 15.56 -0.87 -0.58
C ILE A 3 15.29 -0.15 0.75
N GLU A 4 16.30 0.03 1.57
CA GLU A 4 16.13 0.74 2.85
C GLU A 4 15.80 2.21 2.62
N SER A 5 16.43 2.85 1.63
CA SER A 5 16.12 4.22 1.25
C SER A 5 14.70 4.35 0.69
N ILE A 6 14.29 3.38 -0.12
CA ILE A 6 12.94 3.33 -0.68
C ILE A 6 11.90 3.20 0.43
N LYS A 7 12.11 2.29 1.38
CA LYS A 7 11.21 2.11 2.53
C LYS A 7 11.06 3.39 3.32
N LYS A 8 12.17 4.05 3.62
CA LYS A 8 12.16 5.31 4.36
C LYS A 8 11.38 6.38 3.63
N GLU A 9 11.59 6.51 2.34
CA GLU A 9 10.90 7.49 1.51
C GLU A 9 9.38 7.23 1.48
N ILE A 10 8.98 5.97 1.35
CA ILE A 10 7.57 5.58 1.39
C ILE A 10 6.94 5.98 2.72
N ILE A 11 7.60 5.66 3.82
CA ILE A 11 7.10 5.99 5.15
C ILE A 11 6.95 7.50 5.32
N GLU A 12 7.96 8.27 4.93
CA GLU A 12 7.92 9.72 5.05
C GLU A 12 6.78 10.34 4.23
N ASN A 13 6.59 9.85 3.00
CA ASN A 13 5.54 10.36 2.13
C ASN A 13 4.14 10.03 2.65
N LEU A 14 3.93 8.82 3.16
CA LEU A 14 2.61 8.37 3.58
C LEU A 14 2.21 8.81 4.98
N ARG A 15 3.14 9.24 5.82
CA ARG A 15 2.80 9.78 7.14
C ARG A 15 1.90 11.00 7.07
N VAL A 16 1.95 11.73 5.97
CA VAL A 16 1.12 12.92 5.75
C VAL A 16 -0.38 12.59 5.86
N ILE A 17 -0.78 11.41 5.40
CA ILE A 17 -2.19 10.99 5.45
C ILE A 17 -2.52 10.12 6.67
N ASP A 18 -1.54 9.86 7.53
CA ASP A 18 -1.71 9.08 8.76
C ASP A 18 -2.42 7.75 8.52
N PRO A 19 -1.87 6.85 7.70
CA PRO A 19 -2.53 5.58 7.39
C PRO A 19 -2.52 4.64 8.59
N VAL A 20 -3.50 3.75 8.65
CA VAL A 20 -3.56 2.70 9.67
C VAL A 20 -2.45 1.69 9.45
N LYS A 21 -2.18 1.34 8.19
CA LYS A 21 -1.21 0.32 7.84
C LYS A 21 -0.65 0.56 6.44
N VAL A 22 0.63 0.28 6.28
CA VAL A 22 1.30 0.24 4.97
C VAL A 22 2.14 -1.02 4.93
N ILE A 23 1.90 -1.88 3.95
CA ILE A 23 2.61 -3.14 3.80
C ILE A 23 3.27 -3.18 2.44
N LEU A 24 4.58 -3.46 2.41
CA LEU A 24 5.32 -3.75 1.19
C LEU A 24 5.21 -5.25 0.91
N PHE A 25 4.76 -5.61 -0.28
CA PHE A 25 4.69 -7.02 -0.68
C PHE A 25 5.35 -7.21 -2.04
N GLY A 26 5.28 -8.42 -2.59
CA GLY A 26 5.91 -8.71 -3.87
C GLY A 26 7.42 -8.89 -3.79
N SER A 27 8.11 -8.80 -4.93
CA SER A 27 9.52 -9.14 -5.04
C SER A 27 10.43 -8.28 -4.16
N TYR A 28 10.11 -7.01 -3.96
CA TYR A 28 10.89 -6.16 -3.06
C TYR A 28 10.80 -6.62 -1.60
N ALA A 29 9.62 -7.13 -1.19
CA ALA A 29 9.45 -7.64 0.16
C ALA A 29 10.14 -8.99 0.36
N TYR A 30 10.18 -9.81 -0.69
CA TYR A 30 10.73 -11.17 -0.60
C TYR A 30 12.24 -11.23 -0.83
N GLY A 31 12.87 -10.09 -1.09
CA GLY A 31 14.32 -10.04 -1.27
C GLY A 31 14.80 -10.48 -2.64
N THR A 32 13.93 -10.51 -3.64
CA THR A 32 14.25 -10.98 -4.98
C THR A 32 13.95 -9.94 -6.08
N PRO A 33 14.16 -8.62 -5.84
CA PRO A 33 13.89 -7.64 -6.88
C PRO A 33 14.91 -7.71 -8.01
N ASP A 34 14.45 -7.43 -9.22
CA ASP A 34 15.30 -7.27 -10.39
C ASP A 34 14.96 -5.94 -11.08
N LYS A 35 15.55 -5.70 -12.25
CA LYS A 35 15.34 -4.42 -12.97
C LYS A 35 13.91 -4.18 -13.42
N ASP A 36 13.12 -5.25 -13.56
CA ASP A 36 11.73 -5.18 -14.01
C ASP A 36 10.73 -5.24 -12.86
N SER A 37 11.23 -5.34 -11.62
CA SER A 37 10.37 -5.39 -10.44
C SER A 37 9.66 -4.06 -10.21
N VAL A 38 8.42 -4.14 -9.72
CA VAL A 38 7.66 -2.97 -9.29
C VAL A 38 7.56 -2.97 -7.76
N ILE A 39 7.34 -1.79 -7.20
CA ILE A 39 7.09 -1.64 -5.77
C ILE A 39 5.60 -1.92 -5.54
N ASP A 40 5.29 -2.99 -4.81
CA ASP A 40 3.91 -3.36 -4.49
C ASP A 40 3.58 -2.91 -3.07
N LEU A 41 2.61 -2.00 -2.95
CA LEU A 41 2.19 -1.45 -1.66
C LEU A 41 0.71 -1.72 -1.41
N TYR A 42 0.41 -2.15 -0.19
CA TYR A 42 -0.94 -2.27 0.31
C TYR A 42 -1.13 -1.23 1.41
N ILE A 43 -2.04 -0.29 1.20
CA ILE A 43 -2.22 0.86 2.09
C ILE A 43 -3.64 0.82 2.65
N VAL A 44 -3.76 0.91 3.98
CA VAL A 44 -5.04 1.00 4.68
C VAL A 44 -5.15 2.40 5.23
N THR A 45 -6.15 3.15 4.77
CA THR A 45 -6.40 4.52 5.25
C THR A 45 -7.15 4.48 6.57
N LYS A 46 -7.07 5.59 7.30
CA LYS A 46 -7.78 5.73 8.57
C LYS A 46 -9.29 5.93 8.41
N ASP A 47 -9.75 6.16 7.20
CA ASP A 47 -11.17 6.30 6.91
C ASP A 47 -11.88 4.98 7.23
N ASN A 48 -12.87 5.05 8.11
CA ASN A 48 -13.62 3.87 8.55
C ASN A 48 -14.89 3.63 7.75
N SER A 49 -15.17 4.48 6.75
CA SER A 49 -16.35 4.31 5.90
C SER A 49 -16.10 3.21 4.85
N THR A 50 -17.19 2.56 4.45
CA THR A 50 -17.16 1.69 3.28
C THR A 50 -17.57 2.54 2.10
N PRO A 51 -16.71 2.71 1.07
CA PRO A 51 -17.10 3.50 -0.10
C PRO A 51 -18.34 2.91 -0.76
N GLU A 52 -19.39 3.70 -0.83
CA GLU A 52 -20.66 3.27 -1.43
C GLU A 52 -20.72 3.60 -2.91
N THR A 53 -19.93 4.59 -3.35
CA THR A 53 -19.93 5.04 -4.73
C THR A 53 -18.52 4.99 -5.30
N PHE A 54 -18.45 5.01 -6.62
CA PHE A 54 -17.18 5.12 -7.33
C PHE A 54 -16.45 6.42 -6.95
N GLU A 55 -17.19 7.51 -6.76
CA GLU A 55 -16.58 8.80 -6.40
C GLU A 55 -15.94 8.77 -5.03
N ASP A 56 -16.58 8.16 -4.04
CA ASP A 56 -16.01 8.00 -2.69
C ASP A 56 -14.71 7.24 -2.72
N ASN A 57 -14.69 6.13 -3.46
CA ASN A 57 -13.51 5.30 -3.61
C ASN A 57 -12.38 6.04 -4.34
N LEU A 58 -12.73 6.82 -5.36
CA LEU A 58 -11.77 7.61 -6.12
C LEU A 58 -11.13 8.69 -5.26
N GLN A 59 -11.90 9.36 -4.41
CA GLN A 59 -11.38 10.38 -3.51
C GLN A 59 -10.33 9.81 -2.57
N THR A 60 -10.60 8.66 -1.96
CA THR A 60 -9.66 7.98 -1.08
C THR A 60 -8.38 7.63 -1.81
N LYS A 61 -8.50 7.10 -3.03
CA LYS A 61 -7.34 6.75 -3.85
C LYS A 61 -6.54 7.99 -4.26
N ASN A 62 -7.20 9.10 -4.55
CA ASN A 62 -6.53 10.34 -4.95
C ASN A 62 -5.68 10.90 -3.81
N GLU A 63 -6.16 10.86 -2.58
CA GLU A 63 -5.40 11.32 -1.42
C GLU A 63 -4.10 10.51 -1.27
N VAL A 64 -4.19 9.20 -1.40
CA VAL A 64 -3.02 8.33 -1.34
C VAL A 64 -2.08 8.60 -2.51
N ASN A 65 -2.61 8.72 -3.72
CA ASN A 65 -1.81 8.97 -4.92
C ASN A 65 -1.05 10.28 -4.82
N MET A 66 -1.66 11.32 -4.28
CA MET A 66 -0.97 12.60 -4.06
C MET A 66 0.17 12.44 -3.05
N ALA A 67 -0.09 11.75 -1.94
CA ALA A 67 0.92 11.55 -0.91
C ALA A 67 2.12 10.76 -1.42
N ILE A 68 1.90 9.80 -2.32
CA ILE A 68 2.94 8.89 -2.81
C ILE A 68 3.44 9.26 -4.21
N SER A 69 3.10 10.44 -4.71
CA SER A 69 3.44 10.83 -6.09
C SER A 69 4.95 10.81 -6.36
N ASN A 70 5.77 11.20 -5.39
CA ASN A 70 7.22 11.19 -5.54
C ASN A 70 7.75 9.77 -5.78
N ILE A 71 7.20 8.79 -5.08
CA ILE A 71 7.58 7.39 -5.26
C ILE A 71 7.16 6.91 -6.65
N LYS A 72 5.93 7.20 -7.06
CA LYS A 72 5.41 6.80 -8.37
C LYS A 72 6.20 7.42 -9.51
N ASN A 73 6.72 8.62 -9.32
CA ASN A 73 7.52 9.30 -10.35
C ASN A 73 8.93 8.72 -10.47
N LYS A 74 9.48 8.19 -9.39
CA LYS A 74 10.82 7.62 -9.36
C LYS A 74 10.86 6.13 -9.68
N TYR A 75 9.85 5.39 -9.26
CA TYR A 75 9.84 3.93 -9.31
C TYR A 75 8.52 3.42 -9.89
N ALA A 76 8.60 2.38 -10.70
CA ALA A 76 7.40 1.65 -11.12
C ALA A 76 6.74 1.07 -9.85
N SER A 77 5.46 1.31 -9.67
CA SER A 77 4.77 0.91 -8.46
C SER A 77 3.35 0.45 -8.75
N ASN A 78 2.87 -0.48 -7.93
CA ASN A 78 1.52 -1.00 -7.94
C ASN A 78 0.94 -0.77 -6.54
N ILE A 79 -0.13 0.02 -6.45
CA ILE A 79 -0.63 0.49 -5.17
C ILE A 79 -2.09 0.06 -5.00
N LEU A 80 -2.33 -0.73 -3.95
CA LEU A 80 -3.67 -1.17 -3.56
C LEU A 80 -4.07 -0.40 -2.31
N VAL A 81 -5.23 0.27 -2.36
CA VAL A 81 -5.72 1.12 -1.28
C VAL A 81 -7.06 0.60 -0.79
N HIS A 82 -7.17 0.37 0.52
CA HIS A 82 -8.43 0.05 1.17
C HIS A 82 -8.68 1.01 2.33
N THR A 83 -9.94 1.33 2.58
CA THR A 83 -10.35 1.94 3.85
C THR A 83 -10.23 0.88 4.95
N LEU A 84 -10.29 1.30 6.21
CA LEU A 84 -10.24 0.35 7.32
C LEU A 84 -11.38 -0.68 7.24
N SER A 85 -12.58 -0.26 6.90
CA SER A 85 -13.72 -1.18 6.74
C SER A 85 -13.47 -2.23 5.66
N LEU A 86 -12.96 -1.81 4.51
CA LEU A 86 -12.66 -2.74 3.42
C LEU A 86 -11.50 -3.66 3.78
N HIS A 87 -10.52 -3.16 4.53
CA HIS A 87 -9.40 -3.97 4.99
C HIS A 87 -9.88 -5.12 5.88
N LEU A 88 -10.79 -4.84 6.81
CA LEU A 88 -11.34 -5.89 7.68
C LEU A 88 -12.08 -6.96 6.90
N LYS A 89 -12.83 -6.57 5.87
CA LYS A 89 -13.50 -7.52 4.98
C LYS A 89 -12.50 -8.32 4.15
N PHE A 90 -11.44 -7.66 3.69
CA PHE A 90 -10.37 -8.29 2.92
C PHE A 90 -9.69 -9.41 3.71
N ILE A 91 -9.39 -9.15 4.98
CA ILE A 91 -8.80 -10.16 5.88
C ILE A 91 -9.79 -11.29 6.14
N GLU A 92 -11.05 -10.95 6.38
CA GLU A 92 -12.11 -11.93 6.70
C GLU A 92 -12.31 -12.94 5.57
N LEU A 93 -12.15 -12.53 4.32
CA LEU A 93 -12.29 -13.42 3.16
C LEU A 93 -11.21 -14.50 3.09
N GLU A 94 -10.08 -14.31 3.76
CA GLU A 94 -8.97 -15.27 3.79
C GLU A 94 -8.55 -15.77 2.40
N SER A 95 -8.60 -14.89 1.39
CA SER A 95 -8.15 -15.25 0.05
C SER A 95 -6.64 -15.53 0.04
N SER A 96 -6.16 -16.23 -0.97
CA SER A 96 -4.72 -16.49 -1.12
C SER A 96 -3.94 -15.17 -1.15
N PHE A 97 -4.47 -14.17 -1.81
CA PHE A 97 -3.83 -12.86 -1.93
C PHE A 97 -3.76 -12.13 -0.58
N SER A 98 -4.87 -12.12 0.19
CA SER A 98 -4.85 -11.48 1.50
C SER A 98 -3.90 -12.18 2.46
N GLN A 99 -3.86 -13.49 2.45
CA GLN A 99 -2.94 -14.28 3.27
C GLN A 99 -1.50 -14.00 2.88
N GLU A 100 -1.19 -13.90 1.59
CA GLU A 100 0.15 -13.57 1.12
C GLU A 100 0.61 -12.23 1.65
N ILE A 101 -0.22 -11.20 1.53
CA ILE A 101 0.12 -9.86 2.01
C ILE A 101 0.32 -9.85 3.51
N MET A 102 -0.59 -10.46 4.27
CA MET A 102 -0.54 -10.41 5.73
C MET A 102 0.57 -11.26 6.33
N GLN A 103 0.94 -12.37 5.68
CA GLN A 103 1.94 -13.30 6.21
C GLN A 103 3.34 -13.01 5.71
N LYS A 104 3.49 -12.63 4.45
CA LYS A 104 4.79 -12.44 3.80
C LYS A 104 5.16 -10.98 3.59
N GLY A 105 4.21 -10.08 3.68
CA GLY A 105 4.48 -8.65 3.51
C GLY A 105 5.31 -8.07 4.64
N ILE A 106 5.97 -6.96 4.36
CA ILE A 106 6.76 -6.21 5.34
C ILE A 106 5.94 -5.00 5.77
N VAL A 107 5.60 -4.93 7.04
CA VAL A 107 4.85 -3.79 7.58
C VAL A 107 5.78 -2.59 7.71
N LEU A 108 5.45 -1.50 7.01
CA LEU A 108 6.22 -0.26 7.06
C LEU A 108 5.64 0.72 8.08
N ILE A 109 4.32 0.73 8.21
CA ILE A 109 3.63 1.55 9.22
C ILE A 109 2.61 0.71 9.95
#